data_d8f4545b98377f52aa34000ed5712579
#
_entry.id   d8f4545b98377f52aa34000ed5712579
#
_cell.length_a   1.000
_cell.length_b   1.000
_cell.length_c   1.000
_cell.angle_alpha   90.00
_cell.angle_beta   90.00
_cell.angle_gamma   90.00
#
_symmetry.space_group_name_H-M   'P 1'
#
loop_
_entity.id
_entity.type
_entity.pdbx_description
1 polymer ?
#
loop_
_entity_poly.entity_id
_entity_poly.type
_entity_poly.pdbx_seq_one_letter_code
_entity_poly.pdbx_strand_id
1 'polypeptide(L)'
;SLTPNDTRFNEQWSLNNTGQSGGTVDADIDAIEAWNLTTSGLTAAGDTIVAAVIDGGFYLNHTDLSFWKNWYEIPSNGIDDDANGYIDDVNGWNAYNNNGNVTASGTHGTHVSGTIGALGNNNLGVTGVNWNIKVLAIQGSSSTESVVIRAYGYALKLRRVYNQTNGLQGAFVVSTNSSFGVDYGQPANFPLWCAFYDSLGSAGILSACATANLNINVDVSGDIPTACPSDWMVSVTNTTNTDARNSGAAYGLTTIDLGAPGTNILS
;
A
#
# COMPACT_ATOMS: atom_id res chain seq x y z
N SER A 1 -12.22 9.60 -22.79
CA SER A 1 -11.42 8.92 -21.75
C SER A 1 -10.29 9.83 -21.28
N LEU A 2 -10.03 9.82 -20.01
CA LEU A 2 -8.93 10.58 -19.41
C LEU A 2 -7.66 9.74 -19.47
N THR A 3 -6.80 10.01 -20.47
CA THR A 3 -5.53 9.34 -20.63
C THR A 3 -4.43 10.24 -20.08
N PRO A 4 -3.56 9.77 -19.17
CA PRO A 4 -2.48 10.59 -18.63
C PRO A 4 -1.40 10.86 -19.69
N ASN A 5 -0.65 11.95 -19.51
CA ASN A 5 0.42 12.36 -20.41
C ASN A 5 1.82 11.93 -19.94
N ASP A 6 1.88 11.06 -18.95
CA ASP A 6 3.13 10.54 -18.38
C ASP A 6 3.92 9.76 -19.44
N THR A 7 5.21 10.03 -19.53
CA THR A 7 6.03 9.65 -20.69
C THR A 7 6.14 8.15 -20.92
N ARG A 8 5.92 7.33 -19.87
CA ARG A 8 6.00 5.87 -19.92
C ARG A 8 4.65 5.17 -19.69
N PHE A 9 3.54 5.91 -19.69
CA PHE A 9 2.21 5.34 -19.47
C PHE A 9 1.89 4.18 -20.45
N ASN A 10 2.28 4.30 -21.71
CA ASN A 10 2.04 3.26 -22.71
C ASN A 10 2.75 1.94 -22.43
N GLU A 11 3.71 1.90 -21.49
CA GLU A 11 4.38 0.69 -21.03
C GLU A 11 3.66 0.03 -19.85
N GLN A 12 2.72 0.73 -19.20
CA GLN A 12 1.99 0.28 -18.01
C GLN A 12 0.75 -0.55 -18.41
N TRP A 13 1.00 -1.78 -18.85
CA TRP A 13 -0.06 -2.70 -19.27
C TRP A 13 -1.10 -2.97 -18.18
N SER A 14 -0.72 -2.90 -16.92
CA SER A 14 -1.62 -3.14 -15.80
C SER A 14 -2.72 -2.09 -15.66
N LEU A 15 -2.51 -0.90 -16.23
CA LEU A 15 -3.46 0.22 -16.21
C LEU A 15 -4.23 0.38 -17.51
N ASN A 16 -3.63 -0.06 -18.63
CA ASN A 16 -4.24 -0.04 -19.96
C ASN A 16 -3.54 -1.06 -20.86
N ASN A 17 -4.12 -2.22 -21.03
CA ASN A 17 -3.56 -3.29 -21.84
C ASN A 17 -4.06 -3.23 -23.28
N THR A 18 -3.25 -2.67 -24.15
CA THR A 18 -3.52 -2.58 -25.59
C THR A 18 -2.92 -3.76 -26.38
N GLY A 19 -2.45 -4.82 -25.69
CA GLY A 19 -1.73 -5.95 -26.27
C GLY A 19 -0.20 -5.76 -26.29
N GLN A 20 0.32 -4.66 -25.70
CA GLN A 20 1.75 -4.45 -25.56
C GLN A 20 2.40 -5.62 -24.81
N SER A 21 3.67 -5.90 -25.14
CA SER A 21 4.43 -7.02 -24.53
C SER A 21 3.74 -8.41 -24.67
N GLY A 22 2.93 -8.60 -25.72
CA GLY A 22 2.23 -9.85 -25.97
C GLY A 22 1.06 -10.12 -25.04
N GLY A 23 0.52 -9.08 -24.41
CA GLY A 23 -0.65 -9.16 -23.55
C GLY A 23 -1.96 -9.39 -24.31
N THR A 24 -2.98 -9.77 -23.58
CA THR A 24 -4.36 -9.80 -24.06
C THR A 24 -4.96 -8.40 -23.91
N VAL A 25 -5.51 -7.86 -24.99
CA VAL A 25 -6.17 -6.56 -24.95
C VAL A 25 -7.25 -6.57 -23.85
N ASP A 26 -7.32 -5.52 -23.07
CA ASP A 26 -8.30 -5.36 -22.00
C ASP A 26 -8.08 -6.26 -20.75
N ALA A 27 -6.94 -6.95 -20.68
CA ALA A 27 -6.53 -7.69 -19.48
C ALA A 27 -5.74 -6.76 -18.53
N ASP A 28 -6.44 -5.86 -17.86
CA ASP A 28 -5.89 -4.84 -16.94
C ASP A 28 -6.88 -4.53 -15.80
N ILE A 29 -6.83 -3.37 -15.20
CA ILE A 29 -7.70 -2.96 -14.08
C ILE A 29 -8.72 -1.88 -14.46
N ASP A 30 -8.96 -1.63 -15.73
CA ASP A 30 -9.89 -0.60 -16.24
C ASP A 30 -9.58 0.82 -15.67
N ALA A 31 -8.28 1.14 -15.50
CA ALA A 31 -7.88 2.39 -14.86
C ALA A 31 -8.35 3.62 -15.65
N ILE A 32 -8.32 3.58 -16.99
CA ILE A 32 -8.77 4.67 -17.85
C ILE A 32 -10.27 4.95 -17.65
N GLU A 33 -11.07 3.91 -17.51
CA GLU A 33 -12.51 3.99 -17.24
C GLU A 33 -12.75 4.58 -15.85
N ALA A 34 -12.03 4.10 -14.85
CA ALA A 34 -12.13 4.60 -13.48
C ALA A 34 -11.74 6.07 -13.37
N TRP A 35 -10.72 6.52 -14.09
CA TRP A 35 -10.29 7.93 -14.08
C TRP A 35 -11.29 8.90 -14.70
N ASN A 36 -12.22 8.43 -15.53
CA ASN A 36 -13.33 9.25 -15.98
C ASN A 36 -14.30 9.62 -14.84
N LEU A 37 -14.25 8.88 -13.73
CA LEU A 37 -15.04 9.15 -12.53
C LEU A 37 -14.24 9.95 -11.51
N THR A 38 -12.99 9.51 -11.22
CA THR A 38 -12.11 10.19 -10.28
C THR A 38 -10.66 9.76 -10.50
N THR A 39 -9.73 10.69 -10.29
CA THR A 39 -8.29 10.42 -10.21
C THR A 39 -7.79 10.36 -8.77
N SER A 40 -8.73 10.39 -7.80
CA SER A 40 -8.45 10.38 -6.36
C SER A 40 -7.74 11.67 -5.88
N GLY A 41 -7.28 11.68 -4.63
CA GLY A 41 -6.54 12.77 -3.99
C GLY A 41 -7.31 13.42 -2.86
N LEU A 42 -8.51 13.89 -3.10
CA LEU A 42 -9.37 14.50 -2.09
C LEU A 42 -10.73 13.80 -2.01
N THR A 43 -11.30 13.75 -0.82
CA THR A 43 -12.71 13.40 -0.65
C THR A 43 -13.61 14.55 -1.11
N ALA A 44 -14.92 14.31 -1.23
CA ALA A 44 -15.88 15.35 -1.51
C ALA A 44 -15.93 16.44 -0.41
N ALA A 45 -15.50 16.12 0.81
CA ALA A 45 -15.38 17.06 1.93
C ALA A 45 -14.05 17.83 1.94
N GLY A 46 -13.11 17.51 1.05
CA GLY A 46 -11.81 18.15 0.95
C GLY A 46 -10.70 17.48 1.77
N ASP A 47 -10.96 16.31 2.36
CA ASP A 47 -9.93 15.57 3.11
C ASP A 47 -8.88 14.99 2.16
N THR A 48 -7.61 15.14 2.50
CA THR A 48 -6.52 14.50 1.76
C THR A 48 -6.52 12.99 1.96
N ILE A 49 -6.71 12.22 0.89
CA ILE A 49 -6.69 10.77 0.94
C ILE A 49 -5.26 10.28 1.10
N VAL A 50 -5.04 9.39 2.07
CA VAL A 50 -3.73 8.82 2.41
C VAL A 50 -3.79 7.30 2.32
N ALA A 51 -2.87 6.71 1.55
CA ALA A 51 -2.61 5.27 1.55
C ALA A 51 -1.30 4.99 2.31
N ALA A 52 -1.36 4.14 3.33
CA ALA A 52 -0.18 3.75 4.08
C ALA A 52 0.50 2.56 3.40
N VAL A 53 1.79 2.68 3.09
CA VAL A 53 2.61 1.59 2.56
C VAL A 53 3.54 1.11 3.66
N ILE A 54 3.37 -0.15 4.07
CA ILE A 54 4.26 -0.82 5.01
C ILE A 54 5.27 -1.62 4.19
N ASP A 55 6.54 -1.22 4.23
CA ASP A 55 7.58 -1.81 3.40
C ASP A 55 8.97 -1.72 4.06
N GLY A 56 10.03 -2.06 3.31
CA GLY A 56 11.40 -2.07 3.81
C GLY A 56 12.09 -0.70 3.84
N GLY A 57 11.53 0.31 3.17
CA GLY A 57 12.09 1.66 3.12
C GLY A 57 11.74 2.39 1.82
N PHE A 58 12.02 3.71 1.81
CA PHE A 58 11.51 4.61 0.77
C PHE A 58 12.56 5.62 0.32
N TYR A 59 12.51 6.01 -0.95
CA TYR A 59 13.24 7.15 -1.50
C TYR A 59 12.33 8.38 -1.49
N LEU A 60 12.38 9.14 -0.41
CA LEU A 60 11.46 10.27 -0.17
C LEU A 60 11.62 11.44 -1.15
N ASN A 61 12.78 11.55 -1.80
CA ASN A 61 13.06 12.63 -2.77
C ASN A 61 12.70 12.26 -4.21
N HIS A 62 11.93 11.19 -4.42
CA HIS A 62 11.49 10.79 -5.75
C HIS A 62 10.56 11.84 -6.35
N THR A 63 10.88 12.34 -7.54
CA THR A 63 10.20 13.49 -8.16
C THR A 63 8.78 13.18 -8.62
N ASP A 64 8.44 11.90 -8.77
CA ASP A 64 7.15 11.42 -9.25
C ASP A 64 6.27 10.85 -8.13
N LEU A 65 6.65 11.07 -6.85
CA LEU A 65 5.90 10.60 -5.68
C LEU A 65 5.54 11.74 -4.75
N SER A 66 4.38 11.64 -4.12
CA SER A 66 3.93 12.58 -3.11
C SER A 66 3.74 11.87 -1.78
N PHE A 67 4.77 11.93 -0.93
CA PHE A 67 4.70 11.37 0.40
C PHE A 67 3.94 12.29 1.36
N TRP A 68 3.18 11.67 2.28
CA TRP A 68 2.57 12.37 3.38
C TRP A 68 3.63 12.91 4.35
N LYS A 69 3.35 14.06 4.96
CA LYS A 69 4.22 14.67 5.97
C LYS A 69 3.41 15.08 7.18
N ASN A 70 3.98 14.83 8.36
CA ASN A 70 3.48 15.39 9.59
C ASN A 70 4.01 16.84 9.75
N TRP A 71 3.17 17.79 9.44
CA TRP A 71 3.53 19.23 9.52
C TRP A 71 3.50 19.79 10.94
N TYR A 72 3.07 19.01 11.92
CA TYR A 72 3.06 19.40 13.33
C TYR A 72 4.37 19.05 14.03
N GLU A 73 5.21 18.22 13.41
CA GLU A 73 6.54 17.85 13.91
C GLU A 73 7.61 18.84 13.44
N ILE A 74 8.49 19.26 14.37
CA ILE A 74 9.70 20.03 14.08
C ILE A 74 10.84 19.03 13.84
N PRO A 75 11.40 18.95 12.63
CA PRO A 75 12.37 17.90 12.29
C PRO A 75 13.59 17.89 13.21
N SER A 76 13.93 16.70 13.70
CA SER A 76 15.18 16.40 14.42
C SER A 76 15.37 17.21 15.73
N ASN A 77 14.29 17.55 16.40
CA ASN A 77 14.36 18.22 17.71
C ASN A 77 14.32 17.24 18.90
N GLY A 78 13.99 15.94 18.62
CA GLY A 78 13.91 14.89 19.64
C GLY A 78 12.67 14.99 20.53
N ILE A 79 11.64 15.72 20.11
CA ILE A 79 10.38 15.95 20.83
C ILE A 79 9.23 15.42 19.95
N ASP A 80 8.22 14.89 20.59
CA ASP A 80 6.92 14.59 20.00
C ASP A 80 6.06 15.88 20.11
N ASP A 81 6.12 16.72 19.06
CA ASP A 81 5.55 18.07 19.11
C ASP A 81 4.02 18.07 19.04
N ASP A 82 3.40 17.06 18.43
CA ASP A 82 1.95 16.93 18.32
C ASP A 82 1.32 15.97 19.35
N ALA A 83 2.14 15.39 20.22
CA ALA A 83 1.74 14.46 21.27
C ALA A 83 1.00 13.21 20.74
N ASN A 84 1.38 12.78 19.54
CA ASN A 84 0.81 11.57 18.92
C ASN A 84 1.44 10.26 19.44
N GLY A 85 2.56 10.34 20.15
CA GLY A 85 3.32 9.22 20.70
C GLY A 85 4.54 8.81 19.86
N TYR A 86 4.86 9.58 18.81
CA TYR A 86 5.95 9.27 17.88
C TYR A 86 6.85 10.49 17.71
N ILE A 87 8.11 10.39 18.15
CA ILE A 87 9.09 11.48 18.11
C ILE A 87 9.63 11.65 16.70
N ASP A 88 9.67 12.89 16.20
CA ASP A 88 10.24 13.25 14.88
C ASP A 88 9.65 12.43 13.71
N ASP A 89 8.35 12.10 13.74
CA ASP A 89 7.68 11.31 12.70
C ASP A 89 7.28 12.14 11.46
N VAL A 90 8.11 13.10 11.09
CA VAL A 90 7.86 14.06 10.00
C VAL A 90 7.49 13.40 8.67
N ASN A 91 8.14 12.28 8.32
CA ASN A 91 7.95 11.60 7.03
C ASN A 91 7.32 10.21 7.16
N GLY A 92 6.85 9.83 8.34
CA GLY A 92 6.35 8.50 8.65
C GLY A 92 7.14 7.85 9.79
N TRP A 93 7.06 6.52 9.88
CA TRP A 93 7.62 5.79 11.02
C TRP A 93 8.40 4.53 10.62
N ASN A 94 9.50 4.29 11.28
CA ASN A 94 10.31 3.09 11.18
C ASN A 94 10.03 2.18 12.39
N ALA A 95 9.21 1.16 12.17
CA ALA A 95 8.81 0.20 13.20
C ALA A 95 9.92 -0.81 13.57
N TYR A 96 10.98 -0.92 12.76
CA TYR A 96 12.16 -1.72 13.14
C TYR A 96 12.93 -1.05 14.28
N ASN A 97 13.18 0.25 14.16
CA ASN A 97 14.07 1.01 15.01
C ASN A 97 13.35 1.99 15.94
N ASN A 98 12.01 2.09 15.84
CA ASN A 98 11.16 3.02 16.59
C ASN A 98 11.66 4.48 16.49
N ASN A 99 11.77 4.97 15.26
CA ASN A 99 12.13 6.36 14.95
C ASN A 99 11.51 6.85 13.64
N GLY A 100 11.64 8.14 13.34
CA GLY A 100 11.09 8.77 12.13
C GLY A 100 11.90 8.55 10.84
N ASN A 101 12.97 7.78 10.84
CA ASN A 101 13.77 7.54 9.63
C ASN A 101 13.20 6.38 8.80
N VAL A 102 12.50 6.71 7.73
CA VAL A 102 11.88 5.75 6.80
C VAL A 102 12.68 5.54 5.51
N THR A 103 13.88 6.13 5.40
CA THR A 103 14.72 5.98 4.21
C THR A 103 15.53 4.68 4.25
N ALA A 104 15.63 4.01 3.11
CA ALA A 104 16.53 2.87 2.91
C ALA A 104 16.99 2.80 1.46
N SER A 105 18.09 2.07 1.22
CA SER A 105 18.66 1.88 -0.13
C SER A 105 17.86 0.93 -1.02
N GLY A 106 16.93 0.16 -0.46
CA GLY A 106 16.05 -0.74 -1.21
C GLY A 106 15.04 0.03 -2.06
N THR A 107 14.67 -0.53 -3.22
CA THR A 107 13.76 0.10 -4.18
C THR A 107 12.31 -0.38 -4.07
N HIS A 108 12.06 -1.49 -3.37
CA HIS A 108 10.76 -2.16 -3.35
C HIS A 108 9.64 -1.24 -2.83
N GLY A 109 9.78 -0.62 -1.66
CA GLY A 109 8.76 0.26 -1.11
C GLY A 109 8.50 1.50 -1.97
N THR A 110 9.52 2.02 -2.65
CA THR A 110 9.39 3.12 -3.62
C THR A 110 8.59 2.68 -4.84
N HIS A 111 8.87 1.49 -5.37
CA HIS A 111 8.14 0.91 -6.51
C HIS A 111 6.67 0.65 -6.17
N VAL A 112 6.39 0.04 -5.01
CA VAL A 112 5.02 -0.15 -4.50
C VAL A 112 4.29 1.19 -4.35
N SER A 113 4.96 2.20 -3.80
CA SER A 113 4.41 3.55 -3.67
C SER A 113 4.05 4.17 -5.02
N GLY A 114 4.88 3.96 -6.04
CA GLY A 114 4.63 4.42 -7.40
C GLY A 114 3.43 3.74 -8.05
N THR A 115 3.29 2.42 -7.88
CA THR A 115 2.12 1.67 -8.36
C THR A 115 0.82 2.23 -7.76
N ILE A 116 0.82 2.58 -6.48
CA ILE A 116 -0.34 3.12 -5.78
C ILE A 116 -0.61 4.57 -6.19
N GLY A 117 0.41 5.42 -6.20
CA GLY A 117 0.22 6.86 -6.21
C GLY A 117 1.36 7.67 -6.83
N ALA A 118 2.04 7.18 -7.89
CA ALA A 118 2.84 8.07 -8.72
C ALA A 118 1.96 9.19 -9.28
N LEU A 119 2.50 10.40 -9.31
CA LEU A 119 1.76 11.59 -9.74
C LEU A 119 1.35 11.44 -11.20
N GLY A 120 0.05 11.41 -11.47
CA GLY A 120 -0.44 11.25 -12.84
C GLY A 120 -0.58 12.56 -13.57
N ASN A 121 -0.47 12.49 -14.91
CA ASN A 121 -0.67 13.62 -15.83
C ASN A 121 0.29 14.79 -15.60
N ASN A 122 1.57 14.48 -15.33
CA ASN A 122 2.61 15.46 -15.00
C ASN A 122 3.76 15.51 -16.05
N ASN A 123 3.64 14.81 -17.19
CA ASN A 123 4.64 14.64 -18.24
C ASN A 123 5.94 13.94 -17.78
N LEU A 124 5.90 13.18 -16.70
CA LEU A 124 7.07 12.54 -16.11
C LEU A 124 6.80 11.06 -15.85
N GLY A 125 7.75 10.18 -16.17
CA GLY A 125 7.79 8.79 -15.73
C GLY A 125 6.51 8.00 -15.98
N VAL A 126 5.90 7.55 -14.90
CA VAL A 126 4.73 6.66 -14.85
C VAL A 126 3.57 7.33 -14.11
N THR A 127 2.37 6.76 -14.22
CA THR A 127 1.25 7.14 -13.35
C THR A 127 0.92 6.05 -12.35
N GLY A 128 0.50 6.42 -11.16
CA GLY A 128 -0.11 5.50 -10.20
C GLY A 128 -1.59 5.28 -10.50
N VAL A 129 -2.18 4.31 -9.84
CA VAL A 129 -3.64 4.09 -9.88
C VAL A 129 -4.38 5.35 -9.41
N ASN A 130 -3.82 6.01 -8.41
CA ASN A 130 -4.35 7.24 -7.79
C ASN A 130 -3.37 8.39 -8.04
N TRP A 131 -3.78 9.40 -8.81
CA TRP A 131 -2.85 10.43 -9.30
C TRP A 131 -2.41 11.45 -8.24
N ASN A 132 -3.22 11.68 -7.21
CA ASN A 132 -3.05 12.82 -6.31
C ASN A 132 -3.12 12.46 -4.83
N ILE A 133 -3.08 11.19 -4.45
CA ILE A 133 -3.08 10.78 -3.05
C ILE A 133 -1.72 11.07 -2.40
N LYS A 134 -1.68 10.99 -1.08
CA LYS A 134 -0.44 10.97 -0.32
C LYS A 134 -0.11 9.55 0.11
N VAL A 135 1.15 9.16 -0.07
CA VAL A 135 1.66 7.88 0.43
C VAL A 135 2.28 8.09 1.80
N LEU A 136 1.74 7.42 2.82
CA LEU A 136 2.33 7.39 4.14
C LEU A 136 3.37 6.28 4.20
N ALA A 137 4.64 6.67 4.36
CA ALA A 137 5.77 5.75 4.40
C ALA A 137 5.94 5.13 5.78
N ILE A 138 5.88 3.80 5.89
CA ILE A 138 6.08 3.07 7.13
C ILE A 138 7.07 1.93 6.89
N GLN A 139 8.21 1.93 7.56
CA GLN A 139 9.10 0.76 7.58
C GLN A 139 8.61 -0.26 8.59
N GLY A 140 8.44 -1.52 8.15
CA GLY A 140 7.93 -2.56 9.03
C GLY A 140 7.58 -3.87 8.31
N SER A 141 8.08 -4.08 7.09
CA SER A 141 7.89 -5.35 6.38
C SER A 141 8.78 -6.42 7.05
N SER A 142 8.17 -7.26 7.87
CA SER A 142 8.85 -8.21 8.73
C SER A 142 8.07 -9.52 8.85
N SER A 143 8.77 -10.60 9.16
CA SER A 143 8.16 -11.85 9.63
C SER A 143 7.92 -11.86 11.15
N THR A 144 8.36 -10.82 11.85
CA THR A 144 8.21 -10.69 13.30
C THR A 144 6.94 -9.92 13.63
N GLU A 145 5.97 -10.59 14.24
CA GLU A 145 4.66 -10.02 14.55
C GLU A 145 4.74 -8.69 15.31
N SER A 146 5.64 -8.56 16.28
CA SER A 146 5.78 -7.32 17.06
C SER A 146 6.24 -6.12 16.24
N VAL A 147 7.01 -6.32 15.17
CA VAL A 147 7.39 -5.24 14.24
C VAL A 147 6.18 -4.83 13.41
N VAL A 148 5.47 -5.80 12.85
CA VAL A 148 4.31 -5.57 11.97
C VAL A 148 3.19 -4.85 12.71
N ILE A 149 2.86 -5.27 13.93
CA ILE A 149 1.81 -4.59 14.71
C ILE A 149 2.21 -3.17 15.13
N ARG A 150 3.51 -2.88 15.33
CA ARG A 150 3.97 -1.48 15.53
C ARG A 150 3.77 -0.64 14.26
N ALA A 151 4.03 -1.22 13.09
CA ALA A 151 3.82 -0.53 11.81
C ALA A 151 2.34 -0.21 11.58
N TYR A 152 1.45 -1.19 11.73
CA TYR A 152 0.00 -0.95 11.65
C TYR A 152 -0.50 -0.01 12.75
N GLY A 153 0.07 -0.11 13.96
CA GLY A 153 -0.26 0.75 15.09
C GLY A 153 -0.04 2.23 14.79
N TYR A 154 1.02 2.55 14.05
CA TYR A 154 1.28 3.92 13.61
C TYR A 154 0.19 4.42 12.64
N ALA A 155 -0.15 3.66 11.60
CA ALA A 155 -1.21 4.03 10.68
C ALA A 155 -2.57 4.21 11.39
N LEU A 156 -2.90 3.28 12.30
CA LEU A 156 -4.11 3.35 13.12
C LEU A 156 -4.14 4.57 14.02
N LYS A 157 -3.01 4.90 14.65
CA LYS A 157 -2.89 6.08 15.53
C LYS A 157 -3.16 7.36 14.75
N LEU A 158 -2.51 7.54 13.61
CA LEU A 158 -2.72 8.73 12.78
C LEU A 158 -4.17 8.88 12.33
N ARG A 159 -4.82 7.79 11.92
CA ARG A 159 -6.24 7.83 11.55
C ARG A 159 -7.15 8.15 12.75
N ARG A 160 -6.87 7.59 13.92
CA ARG A 160 -7.63 7.91 15.13
C ARG A 160 -7.47 9.36 15.56
N VAL A 161 -6.25 9.90 15.50
CA VAL A 161 -6.00 11.33 15.77
C VAL A 161 -6.76 12.18 14.78
N TYR A 162 -6.76 11.83 13.49
CA TYR A 162 -7.52 12.53 12.47
C TYR A 162 -9.02 12.57 12.81
N ASN A 163 -9.60 11.41 13.14
CA ASN A 163 -11.02 11.32 13.50
C ASN A 163 -11.35 12.12 14.78
N GLN A 164 -10.48 12.08 15.79
CA GLN A 164 -10.68 12.76 17.08
C GLN A 164 -10.54 14.28 16.98
N THR A 165 -9.70 14.77 16.05
CA THR A 165 -9.43 16.19 15.86
C THR A 165 -10.25 16.81 14.71
N ASN A 166 -11.18 16.06 14.13
CA ASN A 166 -11.93 16.47 12.95
C ASN A 166 -11.01 16.94 11.79
N GLY A 167 -9.94 16.20 11.54
CA GLY A 167 -9.00 16.45 10.46
C GLY A 167 -7.93 17.51 10.74
N LEU A 168 -7.86 18.05 11.94
CA LEU A 168 -6.85 19.07 12.28
C LEU A 168 -5.44 18.47 12.41
N GLN A 169 -5.32 17.24 12.90
CA GLN A 169 -4.06 16.51 13.06
C GLN A 169 -4.20 15.07 12.57
N GLY A 170 -3.08 14.35 12.50
CA GLY A 170 -3.05 12.98 12.02
C GLY A 170 -3.17 12.89 10.49
N ALA A 171 -3.68 11.77 10.00
CA ALA A 171 -3.83 11.50 8.57
C ALA A 171 -5.12 10.74 8.27
N PHE A 172 -5.82 11.13 7.19
CA PHE A 172 -6.97 10.40 6.69
C PHE A 172 -6.54 9.14 5.95
N VAL A 173 -5.94 8.21 6.69
CA VAL A 173 -5.53 6.90 6.17
C VAL A 173 -6.78 6.09 5.85
N VAL A 174 -6.97 5.74 4.58
CA VAL A 174 -8.11 4.94 4.11
C VAL A 174 -7.75 3.49 3.84
N SER A 175 -6.46 3.24 3.56
CA SER A 175 -5.97 1.88 3.30
C SER A 175 -4.55 1.68 3.80
N THR A 176 -4.19 0.42 4.06
CA THR A 176 -2.81 -0.04 4.19
C THR A 176 -2.48 -0.99 3.05
N ASN A 177 -1.23 -0.96 2.57
CA ASN A 177 -0.70 -1.93 1.64
C ASN A 177 0.47 -2.67 2.27
N SER A 178 0.43 -4.00 2.24
CA SER A 178 1.47 -4.90 2.76
C SER A 178 1.91 -5.88 1.69
N SER A 179 3.01 -5.55 1.01
CA SER A 179 3.61 -6.39 -0.02
C SER A 179 4.69 -7.31 0.59
N PHE A 180 4.35 -7.97 1.69
CA PHE A 180 5.18 -8.90 2.43
C PHE A 180 4.31 -9.86 3.24
N GLY A 181 4.93 -10.91 3.78
CA GLY A 181 4.21 -11.89 4.60
C GLY A 181 5.13 -12.96 5.18
N VAL A 182 4.51 -14.04 5.64
CA VAL A 182 5.20 -15.23 6.15
C VAL A 182 4.68 -16.45 5.42
N ASP A 183 5.50 -16.98 4.52
CA ASP A 183 5.19 -18.19 3.77
C ASP A 183 4.89 -19.35 4.73
N TYR A 184 3.85 -20.12 4.45
CA TYR A 184 3.37 -21.23 5.29
C TYR A 184 2.91 -20.81 6.69
N GLY A 185 2.77 -19.51 6.96
CA GLY A 185 2.32 -19.01 8.25
C GLY A 185 0.89 -19.43 8.58
N GLN A 186 0.63 -19.74 9.85
CA GLN A 186 -0.70 -20.11 10.34
C GLN A 186 -1.24 -19.01 11.26
N PRO A 187 -2.52 -18.61 11.16
CA PRO A 187 -3.10 -17.54 11.99
C PRO A 187 -2.90 -17.76 13.50
N ALA A 188 -2.92 -19.02 13.96
CA ALA A 188 -2.72 -19.35 15.36
C ALA A 188 -1.33 -18.95 15.90
N ASN A 189 -0.33 -18.80 15.03
CA ASN A 189 1.02 -18.38 15.38
C ASN A 189 1.22 -16.87 15.29
N PHE A 190 0.23 -16.15 14.72
CA PHE A 190 0.26 -14.69 14.50
C PHE A 190 -1.08 -14.05 14.93
N PRO A 191 -1.56 -14.33 16.16
CA PRO A 191 -2.90 -13.93 16.56
C PRO A 191 -3.09 -12.41 16.65
N LEU A 192 -2.07 -11.67 17.08
CA LEU A 192 -2.13 -10.22 17.19
C LEU A 192 -2.07 -9.55 15.80
N TRP A 193 -1.25 -10.08 14.89
CA TRP A 193 -1.19 -9.59 13.52
C TRP A 193 -2.56 -9.73 12.84
N CYS A 194 -3.16 -10.92 12.89
CA CYS A 194 -4.47 -11.15 12.28
C CYS A 194 -5.58 -10.28 12.91
N ALA A 195 -5.59 -10.14 14.24
CA ALA A 195 -6.57 -9.30 14.93
C ALA A 195 -6.41 -7.80 14.63
N PHE A 196 -5.24 -7.38 14.18
CA PHE A 196 -5.00 -5.96 13.92
C PHE A 196 -5.80 -5.42 12.74
N TYR A 197 -6.16 -6.27 11.76
CA TYR A 197 -6.99 -5.87 10.62
C TYR A 197 -8.39 -5.43 11.04
N ASP A 198 -9.00 -6.09 12.02
CA ASP A 198 -10.28 -5.66 12.60
C ASP A 198 -10.15 -4.31 13.31
N SER A 199 -9.01 -4.07 13.98
CA SER A 199 -8.73 -2.78 14.60
C SER A 199 -8.58 -1.65 13.57
N LEU A 200 -7.91 -1.91 12.46
CA LEU A 200 -7.80 -0.98 11.34
C LEU A 200 -9.16 -0.72 10.71
N GLY A 201 -9.93 -1.78 10.45
CA GLY A 201 -11.28 -1.70 9.89
C GLY A 201 -12.24 -0.90 10.76
N SER A 202 -12.17 -1.05 12.08
CA SER A 202 -13.01 -0.27 13.02
C SER A 202 -12.72 1.23 12.95
N ALA A 203 -11.55 1.63 12.46
CA ALA A 203 -11.19 3.03 12.22
C ALA A 203 -11.48 3.48 10.77
N GLY A 204 -11.99 2.61 9.91
CA GLY A 204 -12.28 2.89 8.50
C GLY A 204 -11.08 2.71 7.57
N ILE A 205 -10.16 1.79 7.91
CA ILE A 205 -8.99 1.46 7.09
C ILE A 205 -9.13 0.05 6.54
N LEU A 206 -9.14 -0.10 5.21
CA LEU A 206 -9.09 -1.39 4.54
C LEU A 206 -7.64 -1.77 4.25
N SER A 207 -7.28 -3.03 4.44
CA SER A 207 -5.91 -3.51 4.23
C SER A 207 -5.81 -4.38 2.98
N ALA A 208 -4.94 -4.02 2.03
CA ALA A 208 -4.58 -4.85 0.88
C ALA A 208 -3.27 -5.58 1.17
N CYS A 209 -3.27 -6.89 1.00
CA CYS A 209 -2.17 -7.76 1.39
C CYS A 209 -1.78 -8.72 0.27
N ALA A 210 -0.48 -8.87 0.06
CA ALA A 210 0.05 -9.81 -0.91
C ALA A 210 -0.07 -11.26 -0.41
N THR A 211 -0.22 -12.19 -1.34
CA THR A 211 -0.06 -13.62 -1.10
C THR A 211 1.38 -14.06 -1.38
N ALA A 212 1.75 -15.28 -0.96
CA ALA A 212 3.08 -15.84 -1.18
C ALA A 212 3.45 -15.90 -2.67
N ASN A 213 4.73 -15.63 -2.97
CA ASN A 213 5.33 -15.80 -4.30
C ASN A 213 5.80 -17.25 -4.51
N LEU A 214 4.91 -18.21 -4.26
CA LEU A 214 5.13 -19.66 -4.36
C LEU A 214 3.91 -20.29 -5.03
N ASN A 215 4.13 -21.29 -5.88
CA ASN A 215 3.03 -22.04 -6.49
C ASN A 215 2.44 -23.07 -5.51
N ILE A 216 1.76 -22.58 -4.49
CA ILE A 216 1.17 -23.40 -3.41
C ILE A 216 -0.30 -23.08 -3.20
N ASN A 217 -1.04 -24.07 -2.72
CA ASN A 217 -2.42 -23.87 -2.26
C ASN A 217 -2.40 -23.36 -0.80
N VAL A 218 -2.62 -22.07 -0.62
CA VAL A 218 -2.55 -21.44 0.71
C VAL A 218 -3.73 -21.80 1.62
N ASP A 219 -4.85 -22.28 1.09
CA ASP A 219 -5.94 -22.84 1.91
C ASP A 219 -5.47 -24.05 2.73
N VAL A 220 -4.46 -24.77 2.25
CA VAL A 220 -3.89 -25.96 2.89
C VAL A 220 -2.57 -25.65 3.59
N SER A 221 -1.67 -24.93 2.91
CA SER A 221 -0.31 -24.69 3.36
C SER A 221 -0.20 -23.58 4.40
N GLY A 222 -1.16 -22.67 4.43
CA GLY A 222 -1.06 -21.43 5.17
C GLY A 222 -0.21 -20.37 4.45
N ASP A 223 -0.44 -19.13 4.83
CA ASP A 223 0.29 -17.94 4.41
C ASP A 223 -0.21 -16.75 5.26
N ILE A 224 0.66 -15.96 5.81
CA ILE A 224 0.28 -14.75 6.55
C ILE A 224 0.75 -13.53 5.75
N PRO A 225 -0.14 -12.53 5.55
CA PRO A 225 -1.47 -12.36 6.16
C PRO A 225 -2.64 -13.04 5.43
N THR A 226 -2.44 -13.68 4.27
CA THR A 226 -3.52 -14.25 3.42
C THR A 226 -4.55 -15.06 4.21
N ALA A 227 -4.10 -15.90 5.15
CA ALA A 227 -4.98 -16.76 5.95
C ALA A 227 -5.61 -16.07 7.18
N CYS A 228 -5.35 -14.80 7.43
CA CYS A 228 -5.96 -14.07 8.53
C CYS A 228 -7.47 -13.92 8.32
N PRO A 229 -8.32 -14.33 9.27
CA PRO A 229 -9.77 -14.19 9.14
C PRO A 229 -10.20 -12.76 9.53
N SER A 230 -10.33 -11.87 8.55
CA SER A 230 -10.83 -10.51 8.78
C SER A 230 -11.59 -10.01 7.55
N ASP A 231 -12.74 -9.42 7.77
CA ASP A 231 -13.54 -8.77 6.72
C ASP A 231 -12.93 -7.43 6.24
N TRP A 232 -11.85 -6.98 6.90
CA TRP A 232 -11.17 -5.72 6.62
C TRP A 232 -9.81 -5.90 5.94
N MET A 233 -9.58 -7.09 5.41
CA MET A 233 -8.37 -7.42 4.66
C MET A 233 -8.77 -8.00 3.30
N VAL A 234 -8.07 -7.56 2.26
CA VAL A 234 -8.18 -8.11 0.90
C VAL A 234 -6.86 -8.80 0.56
N SER A 235 -6.90 -10.10 0.37
CA SER A 235 -5.75 -10.90 -0.06
C SER A 235 -5.69 -10.99 -1.58
N VAL A 236 -4.52 -10.68 -2.14
CA VAL A 236 -4.36 -10.46 -3.59
C VAL A 236 -3.26 -11.34 -4.15
N THR A 237 -3.59 -12.20 -5.13
CA THR A 237 -2.60 -12.97 -5.88
C THR A 237 -2.22 -12.29 -7.19
N ASN A 238 -1.09 -12.72 -7.77
CA ASN A 238 -0.48 -12.13 -8.96
C ASN A 238 -1.06 -12.71 -10.25
N THR A 239 -1.53 -11.82 -11.14
CA THR A 239 -1.91 -12.18 -12.52
C THR A 239 -0.92 -11.60 -13.54
N THR A 240 -0.94 -12.18 -14.75
CA THR A 240 -0.13 -11.80 -15.90
C THR A 240 -0.92 -10.87 -16.83
N ASN A 241 -0.25 -10.31 -17.83
CA ASN A 241 -0.84 -9.50 -18.88
C ASN A 241 -1.77 -10.26 -19.85
N THR A 242 -2.00 -11.56 -19.62
CA THR A 242 -2.96 -12.39 -20.34
C THR A 242 -4.13 -12.83 -19.47
N ASP A 243 -4.32 -12.15 -18.33
CA ASP A 243 -5.36 -12.43 -17.35
C ASP A 243 -5.29 -13.84 -16.71
N ALA A 244 -4.10 -14.42 -16.72
CA ALA A 244 -3.84 -15.71 -16.10
C ALA A 244 -3.13 -15.52 -14.76
N ARG A 245 -3.39 -16.41 -13.78
CA ARG A 245 -2.56 -16.45 -12.57
C ARG A 245 -1.10 -16.69 -12.94
N ASN A 246 -0.19 -15.91 -12.37
CA ASN A 246 1.24 -16.16 -12.53
C ASN A 246 1.58 -17.57 -11.98
N SER A 247 2.33 -18.36 -12.74
CA SER A 247 2.64 -19.75 -12.37
C SER A 247 3.46 -19.89 -11.08
N GLY A 248 4.14 -18.82 -10.65
CA GLY A 248 4.89 -18.74 -9.39
C GLY A 248 4.09 -18.13 -8.23
N ALA A 249 2.83 -17.75 -8.43
CA ALA A 249 2.01 -17.14 -7.40
C ALA A 249 1.15 -18.16 -6.64
N ALA A 250 0.82 -17.87 -5.40
CA ALA A 250 -0.07 -18.69 -4.59
C ALA A 250 -1.51 -18.70 -5.13
N TYR A 251 -2.23 -19.73 -4.80
CA TYR A 251 -3.65 -19.90 -5.11
C TYR A 251 -4.40 -20.46 -3.90
N GLY A 252 -5.69 -20.23 -3.88
CA GLY A 252 -6.60 -20.72 -2.85
C GLY A 252 -8.02 -20.32 -3.21
N LEU A 253 -8.97 -21.17 -2.84
CA LEU A 253 -10.39 -20.97 -3.14
C LEU A 253 -11.08 -20.12 -2.07
N THR A 254 -10.58 -20.18 -0.84
CA THR A 254 -11.24 -19.61 0.35
C THR A 254 -10.46 -18.51 1.05
N THR A 255 -9.14 -18.44 0.85
CA THR A 255 -8.26 -17.46 1.53
C THR A 255 -7.77 -16.34 0.64
N ILE A 256 -7.91 -16.47 -0.69
CA ILE A 256 -7.55 -15.42 -1.65
C ILE A 256 -8.83 -14.78 -2.20
N ASP A 257 -8.92 -13.45 -2.09
CA ASP A 257 -10.10 -12.70 -2.48
C ASP A 257 -10.11 -12.38 -3.98
N LEU A 258 -8.95 -11.98 -4.53
CA LEU A 258 -8.86 -11.62 -5.95
C LEU A 258 -7.44 -11.79 -6.51
N GLY A 259 -7.34 -11.74 -7.83
CA GLY A 259 -6.09 -11.60 -8.58
C GLY A 259 -5.96 -10.17 -9.10
N ALA A 260 -4.73 -9.66 -9.13
CA ALA A 260 -4.41 -8.37 -9.73
C ALA A 260 -3.12 -8.44 -10.54
N PRO A 261 -2.94 -7.57 -11.54
CA PRO A 261 -1.70 -7.45 -12.29
C PRO A 261 -0.49 -7.31 -11.37
N GLY A 262 0.45 -8.26 -11.45
CA GLY A 262 1.64 -8.28 -10.60
C GLY A 262 2.90 -8.76 -11.32
N THR A 263 2.79 -9.11 -12.61
CA THR A 263 3.91 -9.63 -13.40
C THR A 263 4.50 -8.52 -14.28
N ASN A 264 5.81 -8.26 -14.14
CA ASN A 264 6.52 -7.22 -14.93
C ASN A 264 5.83 -5.84 -14.85
N ILE A 265 5.47 -5.42 -13.66
CA ILE A 265 4.85 -4.12 -13.41
C ILE A 265 5.90 -3.03 -13.50
N LEU A 266 5.60 -1.99 -14.26
CA LEU A 266 6.37 -0.77 -14.35
C LEU A 266 5.85 0.25 -13.32
N SER A 267 6.78 0.74 -12.52
CA SER A 267 6.48 1.80 -11.55
C SER A 267 7.73 2.63 -11.24
#